data_4146fa5655a253048a28569f6dd900e3
#
_entry.id   4146fa5655a253048a28569f6dd900e3
#
_cell.length_a   1.000
_cell.length_b   1.000
_cell.length_c   1.000
_cell.angle_alpha   90.00
_cell.angle_beta   90.00
_cell.angle_gamma   90.00
#
_symmetry.space_group_name_H-M   'P 1'
#
loop_
_entity.id
_entity.type
_entity.pdbx_description
1 polymer ?
#
loop_
_entity_poly.entity_id
_entity_poly.type
_entity_poly.pdbx_seq_one_letter_code
_entity_poly.pdbx_strand_id
1 'polypeptide(L)'
;IEAVRIDENGNIVPSSAVGNNLEYIDAADKIIIEVNEWQSENLEGMHDIYKIEKLPNRQPIPITKPADRVGTTYIEIPEEKVVAVVKTDAPDRNAPFKAPDEVSEKIAANFIEFLEGEVAAGRLDYDKFIMQSGVGNVPNAVMAGLLDSKFENIQAYTEVIQDGMLDLIDAGKMTVASATSFALSPEYADKMNAEAERYAKHIILRPQQVSNHPEVIRRVGLISSNGMIEADIYGNINSTNVSGSRIMNGTGGSGDFTRNAYISTFVSPSVAKDGAISAIVPFVSHTDHTEHDTMVIITEYGVADLRGLAPKERVEKVIAVAHPDYRPLLEEYFERAKENKFQHTPHDLKTAFDFQVNFMEKGDMRG
;
A
#
# COMPACT_ATOMS: atom_id res chain seq x y z
N ILE A 1 14.41 -13.87 -15.29
CA ILE A 1 13.09 -13.29 -15.53
C ILE A 1 12.11 -14.44 -15.69
N GLU A 2 11.01 -14.42 -14.91
CA GLU A 2 9.94 -15.40 -15.04
C GLU A 2 8.94 -15.00 -16.15
N ALA A 3 8.47 -15.97 -16.88
CA ALA A 3 7.49 -15.82 -17.95
C ALA A 3 6.52 -17.00 -17.97
N VAL A 4 5.32 -16.79 -18.50
CA VAL A 4 4.37 -17.88 -18.76
C VAL A 4 4.69 -18.55 -20.10
N ARG A 5 5.20 -17.80 -21.09
CA ARG A 5 5.64 -18.32 -22.36
C ARG A 5 6.59 -17.35 -23.10
N ILE A 6 7.26 -17.88 -24.10
CA ILE A 6 7.99 -17.11 -25.11
C ILE A 6 7.18 -17.21 -26.40
N ASP A 7 6.92 -16.06 -27.05
CA ASP A 7 6.19 -16.03 -28.32
C ASP A 7 7.09 -16.39 -29.52
N GLU A 8 6.50 -16.47 -30.72
CA GLU A 8 7.20 -16.81 -31.97
C GLU A 8 8.26 -15.78 -32.40
N ASN A 9 8.20 -14.56 -31.86
CA ASN A 9 9.16 -13.48 -32.12
C ASN A 9 10.26 -13.41 -31.05
N GLY A 10 10.26 -14.32 -30.07
CA GLY A 10 11.22 -14.32 -28.97
C GLY A 10 10.87 -13.36 -27.82
N ASN A 11 9.71 -12.72 -27.84
CA ASN A 11 9.24 -11.91 -26.73
C ASN A 11 8.74 -12.78 -25.58
N ILE A 12 8.80 -12.28 -24.35
CA ILE A 12 8.23 -12.98 -23.20
C ILE A 12 6.88 -12.39 -22.78
N VAL A 13 5.95 -13.26 -22.45
CA VAL A 13 4.74 -12.90 -21.70
C VAL A 13 5.08 -13.05 -20.21
N PRO A 14 5.09 -11.97 -19.41
CA PRO A 14 5.42 -12.06 -17.98
C PRO A 14 4.46 -12.99 -17.23
N SER A 15 4.90 -13.42 -16.04
CA SER A 15 4.06 -14.21 -15.11
C SER A 15 3.15 -13.31 -14.26
N SER A 16 2.87 -13.72 -13.05
CA SER A 16 2.05 -13.01 -12.04
C SER A 16 2.64 -11.68 -11.55
N ALA A 17 3.87 -11.35 -11.95
CA ALA A 17 4.55 -10.12 -11.59
C ALA A 17 5.31 -9.51 -12.77
N VAL A 18 5.06 -8.23 -13.06
CA VAL A 18 5.87 -7.46 -13.99
C VAL A 18 7.04 -6.79 -13.25
N GLY A 19 6.76 -6.16 -12.12
CA GLY A 19 7.78 -5.54 -11.27
C GLY A 19 8.71 -4.61 -12.04
N ASN A 20 10.01 -4.75 -11.77
CA ASN A 20 11.10 -4.03 -12.44
C ASN A 20 11.77 -4.85 -13.54
N ASN A 21 11.06 -5.78 -14.18
CA ASN A 21 11.64 -6.66 -15.20
C ASN A 21 12.26 -5.90 -16.36
N LEU A 22 11.66 -4.79 -16.79
CA LEU A 22 12.19 -3.95 -17.87
C LEU A 22 13.56 -3.36 -17.52
N GLU A 23 13.72 -2.87 -16.29
CA GLU A 23 14.95 -2.27 -15.81
C GLU A 23 16.05 -3.33 -15.65
N TYR A 24 15.69 -4.52 -15.17
CA TYR A 24 16.62 -5.65 -15.06
C TYR A 24 17.09 -6.14 -16.43
N ILE A 25 16.19 -6.24 -17.41
CA ILE A 25 16.52 -6.62 -18.78
C ILE A 25 17.46 -5.58 -19.43
N ASP A 26 17.19 -4.30 -19.22
CA ASP A 26 18.06 -3.23 -19.75
C ASP A 26 19.46 -3.28 -19.11
N ALA A 27 19.54 -3.49 -17.80
CA ALA A 27 20.79 -3.44 -17.04
C ALA A 27 21.61 -4.74 -17.08
N ALA A 28 20.98 -5.90 -17.30
CA ALA A 28 21.66 -7.18 -17.28
C ALA A 28 22.59 -7.38 -18.48
N ASP A 29 23.76 -7.99 -18.27
CA ASP A 29 24.64 -8.49 -19.32
C ASP A 29 24.15 -9.83 -19.88
N LYS A 30 23.51 -10.65 -19.03
CA LYS A 30 23.00 -11.98 -19.37
C LYS A 30 21.65 -12.20 -18.73
N ILE A 31 20.76 -12.88 -19.46
CA ILE A 31 19.38 -13.15 -19.04
C ILE A 31 19.15 -14.67 -19.07
N ILE A 32 18.57 -15.17 -18.00
CA ILE A 32 17.97 -16.50 -17.95
C ILE A 32 16.45 -16.29 -17.92
N ILE A 33 15.73 -16.93 -18.84
CA ILE A 33 14.27 -16.93 -18.87
C ILE A 33 13.78 -18.19 -18.16
N GLU A 34 12.98 -18.02 -17.13
CA GLU A 34 12.26 -19.09 -16.45
C GLU A 34 10.84 -19.16 -17.03
N VAL A 35 10.52 -20.21 -17.74
CA VAL A 35 9.16 -20.48 -18.21
C VAL A 35 8.48 -21.34 -17.16
N ASN A 36 7.57 -20.75 -16.40
CA ASN A 36 6.86 -21.42 -15.32
C ASN A 36 5.55 -22.01 -15.83
N GLU A 37 5.53 -23.33 -16.06
CA GLU A 37 4.39 -24.08 -16.62
C GLU A 37 3.20 -24.19 -15.63
N TRP A 38 3.38 -23.85 -14.34
CA TRP A 38 2.27 -23.73 -13.39
C TRP A 38 1.38 -22.52 -13.69
N GLN A 39 1.96 -21.43 -14.17
CA GLN A 39 1.25 -20.20 -14.48
C GLN A 39 0.37 -20.36 -15.72
N SER A 40 -0.85 -19.83 -15.68
CA SER A 40 -1.75 -19.88 -16.84
C SER A 40 -1.25 -19.00 -17.99
N GLU A 41 -1.24 -19.54 -19.19
CA GLU A 41 -0.95 -18.74 -20.41
C GLU A 41 -1.98 -17.61 -20.62
N ASN A 42 -3.18 -17.73 -20.06
CA ASN A 42 -4.22 -16.69 -20.09
C ASN A 42 -3.88 -15.43 -19.28
N LEU A 43 -2.76 -15.42 -18.54
CA LEU A 43 -2.18 -14.20 -17.98
C LEU A 43 -1.82 -13.18 -19.06
N GLU A 44 -1.55 -13.61 -20.29
CA GLU A 44 -1.21 -12.73 -21.42
C GLU A 44 -2.19 -11.57 -21.60
N GLY A 45 -3.47 -11.79 -21.41
CA GLY A 45 -4.50 -10.75 -21.53
C GLY A 45 -4.48 -9.70 -20.43
N MET A 46 -3.77 -9.93 -19.33
CA MET A 46 -3.69 -9.02 -18.19
C MET A 46 -2.61 -7.95 -18.33
N HIS A 47 -1.53 -8.23 -19.07
CA HIS A 47 -0.37 -7.35 -19.13
C HIS A 47 -0.62 -6.08 -19.95
N ASP A 48 0.00 -4.98 -19.50
CA ASP A 48 0.05 -3.67 -20.17
C ASP A 48 1.44 -3.08 -19.97
N ILE A 49 2.39 -3.56 -20.78
CA ILE A 49 3.81 -3.26 -20.67
C ILE A 49 4.09 -1.95 -21.41
N TYR A 50 4.22 -0.87 -20.65
CA TYR A 50 4.60 0.43 -21.17
C TYR A 50 6.01 0.78 -20.71
N LYS A 51 6.95 0.80 -21.65
CA LYS A 51 8.35 1.16 -21.36
C LYS A 51 8.48 2.68 -21.30
N ILE A 52 8.81 3.20 -20.12
CA ILE A 52 9.05 4.62 -19.92
C ILE A 52 10.42 5.01 -20.50
N GLU A 53 10.50 6.12 -21.19
CA GLU A 53 11.77 6.65 -21.71
C GLU A 53 12.77 6.95 -20.59
N LYS A 54 14.07 6.88 -20.90
CA LYS A 54 15.14 7.20 -19.95
C LYS A 54 15.17 8.70 -19.65
N LEU A 55 15.60 9.04 -18.44
CA LEU A 55 15.87 10.43 -18.05
C LEU A 55 16.99 11.08 -18.90
N PRO A 56 16.98 12.37 -19.10
CA PRO A 56 15.93 13.34 -18.77
C PRO A 56 14.78 13.38 -19.77
N ASN A 57 13.96 14.10 -20.05
CA ASN A 57 13.02 14.31 -21.18
C ASN A 57 11.95 13.21 -21.35
N ARG A 58 11.57 12.52 -20.28
CA ARG A 58 10.44 11.59 -20.31
C ARG A 58 9.17 12.27 -20.75
N GLN A 59 8.37 11.58 -21.57
CA GLN A 59 7.04 12.02 -21.91
C GLN A 59 6.04 11.62 -20.82
N PRO A 60 4.92 12.37 -20.66
CA PRO A 60 3.85 11.97 -19.75
C PRO A 60 3.31 10.59 -20.10
N ILE A 61 3.07 9.77 -19.07
CA ILE A 61 2.40 8.46 -19.27
C ILE A 61 0.93 8.71 -19.60
N PRO A 62 0.40 8.22 -20.75
CA PRO A 62 -0.94 8.59 -21.23
C PRO A 62 -2.07 7.79 -20.53
N ILE A 63 -1.97 7.58 -19.22
CA ILE A 63 -2.98 6.95 -18.37
C ILE A 63 -3.77 8.05 -17.66
N THR A 64 -5.09 8.01 -17.78
CA THR A 64 -6.03 8.96 -17.16
C THR A 64 -6.97 8.29 -16.17
N LYS A 65 -7.17 6.98 -16.29
CA LYS A 65 -7.99 6.14 -15.40
C LYS A 65 -7.36 4.75 -15.25
N PRO A 66 -7.67 4.00 -14.19
CA PRO A 66 -7.09 2.67 -13.95
C PRO A 66 -7.24 1.68 -15.10
N ALA A 67 -8.34 1.76 -15.86
CA ALA A 67 -8.64 0.86 -16.97
C ALA A 67 -7.89 1.16 -18.28
N ASP A 68 -7.19 2.29 -18.40
CA ASP A 68 -6.48 2.63 -19.65
C ASP A 68 -5.35 1.63 -19.90
N ARG A 69 -5.22 1.17 -21.13
CA ARG A 69 -4.12 0.33 -21.61
C ARG A 69 -3.31 1.11 -22.64
N VAL A 70 -2.00 1.15 -22.48
CA VAL A 70 -1.10 2.03 -23.25
C VAL A 70 0.13 1.30 -23.78
N GLY A 71 0.34 0.07 -23.37
CA GLY A 71 1.49 -0.77 -23.71
C GLY A 71 1.14 -2.03 -24.48
N THR A 72 2.06 -2.98 -24.47
CA THR A 72 1.94 -4.30 -25.08
C THR A 72 1.60 -5.36 -24.04
N THR A 73 1.22 -6.57 -24.49
CA THR A 73 1.00 -7.73 -23.61
C THR A 73 2.27 -8.54 -23.34
N TYR A 74 3.40 -8.11 -23.89
CA TYR A 74 4.67 -8.82 -23.83
C TYR A 74 5.83 -7.85 -23.56
N ILE A 75 6.98 -8.43 -23.20
CA ILE A 75 8.27 -7.72 -23.07
C ILE A 75 9.20 -8.19 -24.19
N GLU A 76 9.77 -7.23 -24.92
CA GLU A 76 10.84 -7.51 -25.89
C GLU A 76 12.14 -7.80 -25.14
N ILE A 77 12.80 -8.91 -25.50
CA ILE A 77 14.09 -9.29 -24.92
C ILE A 77 15.18 -9.28 -25.99
N PRO A 78 16.33 -8.65 -25.72
CA PRO A 78 17.51 -8.75 -26.60
C PRO A 78 18.00 -10.21 -26.65
N GLU A 79 17.85 -10.88 -27.80
CA GLU A 79 18.19 -12.31 -27.96
C GLU A 79 19.65 -12.61 -27.59
N GLU A 80 20.55 -11.70 -27.91
CA GLU A 80 21.99 -11.82 -27.64
C GLU A 80 22.34 -11.86 -26.15
N LYS A 81 21.42 -11.39 -25.27
CA LYS A 81 21.59 -11.47 -23.83
C LYS A 81 21.09 -12.79 -23.24
N VAL A 82 20.24 -13.53 -23.96
CA VAL A 82 19.62 -14.77 -23.44
C VAL A 82 20.65 -15.91 -23.46
N VAL A 83 21.01 -16.40 -22.28
CA VAL A 83 22.00 -17.49 -22.15
C VAL A 83 21.36 -18.84 -21.83
N ALA A 84 20.14 -18.87 -21.33
CA ALA A 84 19.40 -20.08 -21.05
C ALA A 84 17.89 -19.83 -20.96
N VAL A 85 17.10 -20.85 -21.26
CA VAL A 85 15.68 -20.96 -20.96
C VAL A 85 15.49 -22.18 -20.06
N VAL A 86 14.87 -21.99 -18.90
CA VAL A 86 14.62 -23.03 -17.91
C VAL A 86 13.12 -23.20 -17.75
N LYS A 87 12.65 -24.43 -17.77
CA LYS A 87 11.25 -24.76 -17.47
C LYS A 87 11.10 -25.12 -15.99
N THR A 88 10.09 -24.57 -15.37
CA THR A 88 9.69 -24.88 -14.00
C THR A 88 8.19 -25.14 -13.92
N ASP A 89 7.75 -25.74 -12.83
CA ASP A 89 6.36 -25.98 -12.48
C ASP A 89 6.25 -25.64 -10.98
N ALA A 90 6.22 -24.35 -10.67
CA ALA A 90 6.32 -23.83 -9.31
C ALA A 90 5.17 -22.85 -9.01
N PRO A 91 4.26 -23.20 -8.09
CA PRO A 91 3.18 -22.30 -7.69
C PRO A 91 3.72 -21.08 -6.94
N ASP A 92 3.01 -19.95 -7.07
CA ASP A 92 3.26 -18.78 -6.24
C ASP A 92 3.02 -19.13 -4.76
N ARG A 93 4.00 -18.79 -3.90
CA ARG A 93 3.99 -19.17 -2.48
C ARG A 93 4.01 -17.94 -1.59
N ASN A 94 2.92 -17.19 -1.57
CA ASN A 94 2.73 -16.19 -0.53
C ASN A 94 2.20 -16.85 0.75
N ALA A 95 2.51 -16.25 1.90
CA ALA A 95 1.92 -16.71 3.15
C ALA A 95 0.40 -16.50 3.11
N PRO A 96 -0.40 -17.46 3.61
CA PRO A 96 -1.84 -17.27 3.72
C PRO A 96 -2.14 -16.08 4.63
N PHE A 97 -3.12 -15.27 4.25
CA PHE A 97 -3.61 -14.21 5.12
C PHE A 97 -4.37 -14.79 6.30
N LYS A 98 -4.21 -14.15 7.46
CA LYS A 98 -5.05 -14.49 8.62
C LYS A 98 -6.44 -13.89 8.43
N ALA A 99 -7.46 -14.57 8.94
CA ALA A 99 -8.79 -13.97 9.05
C ALA A 99 -8.69 -12.63 9.83
N PRO A 100 -9.48 -11.61 9.45
CA PRO A 100 -9.54 -10.37 10.22
C PRO A 100 -9.88 -10.65 11.70
N ASP A 101 -9.18 -9.97 12.58
CA ASP A 101 -9.48 -9.97 14.01
C ASP A 101 -10.39 -8.77 14.35
N GLU A 102 -10.93 -8.75 15.56
CA GLU A 102 -11.85 -7.69 16.03
C GLU A 102 -11.25 -6.28 15.89
N VAL A 103 -9.93 -6.14 16.08
CA VAL A 103 -9.23 -4.85 15.94
C VAL A 103 -9.22 -4.42 14.49
N SER A 104 -8.85 -5.32 13.57
CA SER A 104 -8.84 -5.04 12.12
C SER A 104 -10.23 -4.73 11.59
N GLU A 105 -11.27 -5.41 12.08
CA GLU A 105 -12.67 -5.15 11.73
C GLU A 105 -13.13 -3.76 12.18
N LYS A 106 -12.76 -3.31 13.38
CA LYS A 106 -13.05 -1.95 13.87
C LYS A 106 -12.33 -0.88 13.05
N ILE A 107 -11.06 -1.11 12.70
CA ILE A 107 -10.32 -0.19 11.83
C ILE A 107 -11.00 -0.09 10.46
N ALA A 108 -11.40 -1.22 9.89
CA ALA A 108 -12.13 -1.25 8.62
C ALA A 108 -13.47 -0.50 8.70
N ALA A 109 -14.25 -0.69 9.78
CA ALA A 109 -15.49 0.03 10.01
C ALA A 109 -15.27 1.55 10.07
N ASN A 110 -14.25 2.01 10.85
CA ASN A 110 -13.88 3.42 10.93
C ASN A 110 -13.43 3.99 9.56
N PHE A 111 -12.72 3.18 8.77
CA PHE A 111 -12.32 3.57 7.41
C PHE A 111 -13.53 3.74 6.49
N ILE A 112 -14.48 2.80 6.49
CA ILE A 112 -15.70 2.89 5.69
C ILE A 112 -16.57 4.08 6.13
N GLU A 113 -16.75 4.29 7.43
CA GLU A 113 -17.47 5.45 7.96
C GLU A 113 -16.84 6.77 7.52
N PHE A 114 -15.50 6.86 7.54
CA PHE A 114 -14.77 8.01 7.01
C PHE A 114 -15.08 8.24 5.54
N LEU A 115 -15.04 7.20 4.70
CA LEU A 115 -15.38 7.30 3.27
C LEU A 115 -16.84 7.74 3.05
N GLU A 116 -17.79 7.19 3.81
CA GLU A 116 -19.19 7.61 3.76
C GLU A 116 -19.36 9.09 4.17
N GLY A 117 -18.57 9.56 5.13
CA GLY A 117 -18.47 10.97 5.49
C GLY A 117 -17.96 11.86 4.35
N GLU A 118 -16.98 11.38 3.57
CA GLU A 118 -16.49 12.07 2.37
C GLU A 118 -17.57 12.14 1.27
N VAL A 119 -18.36 11.08 1.10
CA VAL A 119 -19.50 11.09 0.17
C VAL A 119 -20.57 12.08 0.64
N ALA A 120 -20.94 12.06 1.92
CA ALA A 120 -21.91 13.00 2.49
C ALA A 120 -21.48 14.47 2.35
N ALA A 121 -20.16 14.72 2.37
CA ALA A 121 -19.58 16.05 2.16
C ALA A 121 -19.42 16.42 0.67
N GLY A 122 -19.82 15.55 -0.27
CA GLY A 122 -19.70 15.77 -1.72
C GLY A 122 -18.28 15.72 -2.26
N ARG A 123 -17.33 15.12 -1.53
CA ARG A 123 -15.92 14.98 -1.94
C ARG A 123 -15.61 13.61 -2.54
N LEU A 124 -16.47 12.64 -2.36
CA LEU A 124 -16.38 11.29 -2.91
C LEU A 124 -17.75 10.89 -3.49
N ASP A 125 -17.76 9.87 -4.35
CA ASP A 125 -18.97 9.33 -4.98
C ASP A 125 -19.00 7.80 -4.77
N TYR A 126 -20.14 7.25 -4.38
CA TYR A 126 -20.29 5.80 -4.22
C TYR A 126 -19.96 5.00 -5.50
N ASP A 127 -20.23 5.58 -6.66
CA ASP A 127 -20.04 4.92 -7.97
C ASP A 127 -18.69 5.26 -8.66
N LYS A 128 -17.81 6.02 -8.01
CA LYS A 128 -16.55 6.49 -8.60
C LYS A 128 -15.38 6.43 -7.62
N PHE A 129 -15.26 5.32 -6.95
CA PHE A 129 -14.23 5.13 -5.95
C PHE A 129 -13.00 4.47 -6.55
N ILE A 130 -11.85 5.16 -6.49
CA ILE A 130 -10.56 4.62 -6.89
C ILE A 130 -9.69 4.49 -5.66
N MET A 131 -9.08 3.31 -5.47
CA MET A 131 -8.32 3.00 -4.27
C MET A 131 -6.95 2.41 -4.56
N GLN A 132 -6.04 2.61 -3.62
CA GLN A 132 -4.83 1.83 -3.41
C GLN A 132 -4.88 1.20 -2.03
N SER A 133 -4.40 -0.02 -1.91
CA SER A 133 -4.33 -0.74 -0.64
C SER A 133 -2.95 -1.35 -0.43
N GLY A 134 -2.42 -1.21 0.79
CA GLY A 134 -1.28 -1.99 1.25
C GLY A 134 -1.62 -3.46 1.46
N VAL A 135 -0.66 -4.26 1.92
CA VAL A 135 -0.82 -5.70 2.19
C VAL A 135 -0.96 -5.95 3.69
N GLY A 136 -1.80 -6.90 4.09
CA GLY A 136 -1.90 -7.37 5.47
C GLY A 136 -3.32 -7.51 6.01
N ASN A 137 -3.45 -7.81 7.31
CA ASN A 137 -4.75 -8.10 7.94
C ASN A 137 -5.72 -6.92 7.89
N VAL A 138 -5.26 -5.70 8.19
CA VAL A 138 -6.12 -4.50 8.17
C VAL A 138 -6.58 -4.17 6.75
N PRO A 139 -5.70 -4.14 5.71
CA PRO A 139 -6.14 -4.02 4.32
C PRO A 139 -7.17 -5.07 3.90
N ASN A 140 -7.00 -6.33 4.30
CA ASN A 140 -7.99 -7.37 4.00
C ASN A 140 -9.33 -7.13 4.69
N ALA A 141 -9.32 -6.66 5.94
CA ALA A 141 -10.56 -6.27 6.63
C ALA A 141 -11.26 -5.10 5.93
N VAL A 142 -10.50 -4.12 5.41
CA VAL A 142 -11.05 -3.02 4.61
C VAL A 142 -11.71 -3.54 3.33
N MET A 143 -11.07 -4.50 2.62
CA MET A 143 -11.68 -5.11 1.42
C MET A 143 -13.00 -5.82 1.77
N ALA A 144 -13.03 -6.60 2.86
CA ALA A 144 -14.24 -7.24 3.35
C ALA A 144 -15.33 -6.22 3.71
N GLY A 145 -14.97 -5.11 4.38
CA GLY A 145 -15.89 -4.02 4.66
C GLY A 145 -16.45 -3.34 3.41
N LEU A 146 -15.63 -3.18 2.37
CA LEU A 146 -16.07 -2.66 1.07
C LEU A 146 -17.04 -3.60 0.37
N LEU A 147 -16.87 -4.91 0.54
CA LEU A 147 -17.78 -5.91 -0.02
C LEU A 147 -19.21 -5.72 0.49
N ASP A 148 -19.38 -5.39 1.77
CA ASP A 148 -20.66 -5.17 2.44
C ASP A 148 -21.15 -3.71 2.36
N SER A 149 -20.34 -2.80 1.86
CA SER A 149 -20.62 -1.36 1.80
C SER A 149 -21.55 -0.98 0.63
N LYS A 150 -21.90 0.31 0.55
CA LYS A 150 -22.67 0.90 -0.56
C LYS A 150 -21.81 1.26 -1.77
N PHE A 151 -20.48 1.15 -1.67
CA PHE A 151 -19.59 1.48 -2.78
C PHE A 151 -19.74 0.47 -3.91
N GLU A 152 -19.89 0.98 -5.13
CA GLU A 152 -20.03 0.21 -6.37
C GLU A 152 -19.04 0.73 -7.41
N ASN A 153 -18.83 -0.04 -8.50
CA ASN A 153 -17.92 0.33 -9.57
C ASN A 153 -16.51 0.70 -9.07
N ILE A 154 -16.08 0.06 -7.99
CA ILE A 154 -14.75 0.27 -7.37
C ILE A 154 -13.67 -0.02 -8.40
N GLN A 155 -12.65 0.83 -8.43
CA GLN A 155 -11.45 0.63 -9.24
C GLN A 155 -10.24 0.62 -8.32
N ALA A 156 -9.27 -0.25 -8.60
CA ALA A 156 -7.99 -0.22 -7.92
C ALA A 156 -6.87 0.25 -8.87
N TYR A 157 -6.04 1.16 -8.38
CA TYR A 157 -4.75 1.49 -8.96
C TYR A 157 -3.73 1.41 -7.83
N THR A 158 -2.97 0.32 -7.79
CA THR A 158 -2.23 -0.11 -6.60
C THR A 158 -0.89 -0.76 -6.99
N GLU A 159 -0.08 -1.09 -6.01
CA GLU A 159 1.16 -1.85 -6.24
C GLU A 159 0.85 -3.34 -6.42
N VAL A 160 0.03 -3.93 -5.55
CA VAL A 160 -0.29 -5.37 -5.58
C VAL A 160 -1.79 -5.63 -5.52
N ILE A 161 -2.22 -6.74 -6.13
CA ILE A 161 -3.59 -7.28 -6.05
C ILE A 161 -3.62 -8.39 -5.01
N GLN A 162 -4.59 -8.32 -4.09
CA GLN A 162 -4.77 -9.25 -2.97
C GLN A 162 -6.09 -10.01 -3.07
N ASP A 163 -6.25 -11.03 -2.23
CA ASP A 163 -7.43 -11.91 -2.16
C ASP A 163 -8.75 -11.12 -2.14
N GLY A 164 -8.89 -10.14 -1.25
CA GLY A 164 -10.11 -9.35 -1.14
C GLY A 164 -10.46 -8.52 -2.38
N MET A 165 -9.49 -8.21 -3.25
CA MET A 165 -9.80 -7.57 -4.53
C MET A 165 -10.43 -8.56 -5.52
N LEU A 166 -10.02 -9.84 -5.48
CA LEU A 166 -10.68 -10.89 -6.27
C LEU A 166 -12.11 -11.11 -5.77
N ASP A 167 -12.35 -11.09 -4.45
CA ASP A 167 -13.72 -11.17 -3.90
C ASP A 167 -14.61 -10.02 -4.37
N LEU A 168 -14.08 -8.80 -4.39
CA LEU A 168 -14.79 -7.62 -4.91
C LEU A 168 -15.08 -7.74 -6.41
N ILE A 169 -14.17 -8.31 -7.20
CA ILE A 169 -14.38 -8.61 -8.63
C ILE A 169 -15.47 -9.67 -8.78
N ASP A 170 -15.43 -10.74 -7.98
CA ASP A 170 -16.40 -11.84 -8.02
C ASP A 170 -17.80 -11.40 -7.64
N ALA A 171 -17.90 -10.48 -6.69
CA ALA A 171 -19.16 -9.86 -6.30
C ALA A 171 -19.67 -8.81 -7.31
N GLY A 172 -18.90 -8.49 -8.35
CA GLY A 172 -19.25 -7.45 -9.33
C GLY A 172 -19.08 -6.02 -8.83
N LYS A 173 -18.51 -5.82 -7.64
CA LYS A 173 -18.29 -4.50 -7.03
C LYS A 173 -17.03 -3.80 -7.54
N MET A 174 -16.00 -4.56 -7.92
CA MET A 174 -14.77 -4.00 -8.51
C MET A 174 -14.73 -4.25 -10.00
N THR A 175 -14.61 -3.19 -10.76
CA THR A 175 -14.62 -3.23 -12.24
C THR A 175 -13.24 -3.42 -12.84
N VAL A 176 -12.20 -2.90 -12.20
CA VAL A 176 -10.81 -3.05 -12.62
C VAL A 176 -9.85 -3.00 -11.43
N ALA A 177 -8.83 -3.84 -11.46
CA ALA A 177 -7.67 -3.81 -10.59
C ALA A 177 -6.38 -3.67 -11.43
N SER A 178 -5.70 -2.54 -11.31
CA SER A 178 -4.45 -2.23 -12.01
C SER A 178 -3.29 -2.22 -11.02
N ALA A 179 -2.28 -3.07 -11.23
CA ALA A 179 -1.15 -3.23 -10.32
C ALA A 179 0.12 -3.68 -11.05
N THR A 180 1.21 -3.92 -10.31
CA THR A 180 2.43 -4.49 -10.87
C THR A 180 2.55 -6.00 -10.66
N SER A 181 1.85 -6.55 -9.65
CA SER A 181 1.90 -7.98 -9.33
C SER A 181 0.71 -8.44 -8.50
N PHE A 182 0.59 -9.75 -8.39
CA PHE A 182 -0.26 -10.38 -7.39
C PHE A 182 0.48 -10.57 -6.06
N ALA A 183 -0.27 -10.51 -4.94
CA ALA A 183 0.13 -10.96 -3.62
C ALA A 183 -1.02 -11.80 -3.03
N LEU A 184 -1.32 -12.92 -3.69
CA LEU A 184 -2.43 -13.80 -3.37
C LEU A 184 -2.01 -14.89 -2.39
N SER A 185 -2.91 -15.31 -1.51
CA SER A 185 -2.74 -16.55 -0.76
C SER A 185 -2.71 -17.76 -1.71
N PRO A 186 -2.19 -18.91 -1.29
CA PRO A 186 -2.12 -20.08 -2.16
C PRO A 186 -3.46 -20.48 -2.78
N GLU A 187 -4.54 -20.45 -2.00
CA GLU A 187 -5.90 -20.77 -2.46
C GLU A 187 -6.36 -19.79 -3.56
N TYR A 188 -6.14 -18.49 -3.36
CA TYR A 188 -6.53 -17.48 -4.34
C TYR A 188 -5.59 -17.46 -5.56
N ALA A 189 -4.33 -17.83 -5.40
CA ALA A 189 -3.42 -17.99 -6.53
C ALA A 189 -3.86 -19.16 -7.42
N ASP A 190 -4.23 -20.31 -6.83
CA ASP A 190 -4.79 -21.45 -7.56
C ASP A 190 -6.10 -21.08 -8.29
N LYS A 191 -7.02 -20.38 -7.61
CA LYS A 191 -8.28 -19.90 -8.18
C LYS A 191 -8.04 -18.93 -9.34
N MET A 192 -7.18 -17.93 -9.14
CA MET A 192 -6.84 -16.94 -10.16
C MET A 192 -6.23 -17.62 -11.38
N ASN A 193 -5.31 -18.57 -11.18
CA ASN A 193 -4.66 -19.30 -12.25
C ASN A 193 -5.64 -20.18 -13.05
N ALA A 194 -6.56 -20.86 -12.35
CA ALA A 194 -7.60 -21.68 -12.98
C ALA A 194 -8.63 -20.85 -13.78
N GLU A 195 -8.91 -19.63 -13.36
CA GLU A 195 -9.91 -18.74 -13.94
C GLU A 195 -9.30 -17.49 -14.62
N ALA A 196 -8.04 -17.56 -15.03
CA ALA A 196 -7.28 -16.43 -15.53
C ALA A 196 -7.96 -15.70 -16.70
N GLU A 197 -8.59 -16.43 -17.64
CA GLU A 197 -9.35 -15.84 -18.74
C GLU A 197 -10.51 -14.94 -18.27
N ARG A 198 -11.17 -15.32 -17.18
CA ARG A 198 -12.24 -14.52 -16.58
C ARG A 198 -11.69 -13.26 -15.93
N TYR A 199 -10.63 -13.42 -15.13
CA TYR A 199 -10.00 -12.30 -14.41
C TYR A 199 -9.28 -11.33 -15.36
N ALA A 200 -8.80 -11.77 -16.52
CA ALA A 200 -8.15 -10.91 -17.50
C ALA A 200 -9.02 -9.74 -17.99
N LYS A 201 -10.34 -9.84 -17.83
CA LYS A 201 -11.28 -8.75 -18.16
C LYS A 201 -11.26 -7.61 -17.14
N HIS A 202 -10.74 -7.88 -15.95
CA HIS A 202 -10.76 -6.95 -14.80
C HIS A 202 -9.37 -6.57 -14.31
N ILE A 203 -8.32 -7.30 -14.69
CA ILE A 203 -6.97 -7.13 -14.15
C ILE A 203 -6.03 -6.55 -15.21
N ILE A 204 -5.18 -5.61 -14.77
CA ILE A 204 -4.12 -5.04 -15.58
C ILE A 204 -2.82 -5.09 -14.78
N LEU A 205 -1.82 -5.80 -15.32
CA LEU A 205 -0.48 -5.90 -14.74
C LEU A 205 0.49 -5.00 -15.51
N ARG A 206 1.14 -4.08 -14.80
CA ARG A 206 1.99 -3.04 -15.36
C ARG A 206 3.41 -3.08 -14.81
N PRO A 207 4.41 -2.51 -15.50
CA PRO A 207 5.70 -2.22 -14.89
C PRO A 207 5.53 -1.38 -13.62
N GLN A 208 6.35 -1.64 -12.60
CA GLN A 208 6.27 -0.91 -11.32
C GLN A 208 6.46 0.60 -11.51
N GLN A 209 7.31 1.01 -12.43
CA GLN A 209 7.48 2.43 -12.76
C GLN A 209 6.20 3.10 -13.30
N VAL A 210 5.23 2.31 -13.78
CA VAL A 210 3.92 2.82 -14.22
C VAL A 210 2.90 2.74 -13.10
N SER A 211 2.79 1.59 -12.41
CA SER A 211 1.83 1.41 -11.32
C SER A 211 2.08 2.35 -10.13
N ASN A 212 3.35 2.62 -9.82
CA ASN A 212 3.77 3.47 -8.71
C ASN A 212 4.17 4.89 -9.18
N HIS A 213 3.80 5.30 -10.39
CA HIS A 213 4.25 6.59 -10.93
C HIS A 213 3.51 7.77 -10.29
N PRO A 214 4.23 8.70 -9.62
CA PRO A 214 3.62 9.84 -8.91
C PRO A 214 2.67 10.69 -9.75
N GLU A 215 3.01 10.94 -11.00
CA GLU A 215 2.19 11.72 -11.94
C GLU A 215 0.85 11.01 -12.23
N VAL A 216 0.89 9.70 -12.48
CA VAL A 216 -0.32 8.91 -12.76
C VAL A 216 -1.20 8.81 -11.52
N ILE A 217 -0.63 8.50 -10.35
CA ILE A 217 -1.34 8.43 -9.07
C ILE A 217 -2.09 9.75 -8.82
N ARG A 218 -1.42 10.88 -8.98
CA ARG A 218 -2.01 12.21 -8.78
C ARG A 218 -3.12 12.52 -9.78
N ARG A 219 -2.96 12.12 -11.02
CA ARG A 219 -3.97 12.32 -12.07
C ARG A 219 -5.18 11.46 -11.89
N VAL A 220 -4.99 10.20 -11.53
CA VAL A 220 -6.06 9.24 -11.26
C VAL A 220 -6.90 9.65 -10.04
N GLY A 221 -6.27 10.26 -9.02
CA GLY A 221 -6.98 10.82 -7.87
C GLY A 221 -7.52 9.76 -6.92
N LEU A 222 -6.72 8.73 -6.64
CA LEU A 222 -7.11 7.62 -5.76
C LEU A 222 -7.07 7.99 -4.27
N ILE A 223 -7.72 7.17 -3.46
CA ILE A 223 -7.56 7.13 -2.00
C ILE A 223 -6.54 6.04 -1.66
N SER A 224 -5.47 6.41 -0.95
CA SER A 224 -4.46 5.46 -0.53
C SER A 224 -4.68 5.01 0.92
N SER A 225 -4.47 3.71 1.17
CA SER A 225 -4.49 3.10 2.50
C SER A 225 -3.21 2.31 2.72
N ASN A 226 -2.33 2.82 3.58
CA ASN A 226 -1.03 2.22 3.88
C ASN A 226 -0.93 1.88 5.37
N GLY A 227 -0.15 0.83 5.69
CA GLY A 227 0.18 0.49 7.07
C GLY A 227 1.25 1.42 7.64
N MET A 228 1.29 1.51 8.97
CA MET A 228 2.36 2.17 9.71
C MET A 228 2.80 1.34 10.91
N ILE A 229 4.04 1.52 11.37
CA ILE A 229 4.57 0.97 12.62
C ILE A 229 4.27 1.95 13.75
N GLU A 230 4.60 3.22 13.56
CA GLU A 230 4.32 4.28 14.51
C GLU A 230 4.05 5.64 13.82
N ALA A 231 3.26 6.47 14.46
CA ALA A 231 3.05 7.88 14.13
C ALA A 231 3.35 8.76 15.35
N ASP A 232 3.98 9.91 15.15
CA ASP A 232 4.11 10.88 16.24
C ASP A 232 2.88 11.80 16.35
N ILE A 233 2.86 12.57 17.43
CA ILE A 233 1.75 13.48 17.77
C ILE A 233 1.47 14.55 16.69
N TYR A 234 2.35 14.74 15.70
CA TYR A 234 2.18 15.69 14.59
C TYR A 234 1.82 15.02 13.29
N GLY A 235 1.95 13.68 13.20
CA GLY A 235 1.63 12.88 12.02
C GLY A 235 2.84 12.58 11.14
N ASN A 236 4.08 12.65 11.66
CA ASN A 236 5.20 11.97 11.01
C ASN A 236 5.01 10.46 11.14
N ILE A 237 5.28 9.71 10.09
CA ILE A 237 5.03 8.27 10.02
C ILE A 237 6.34 7.50 9.84
N ASN A 238 6.49 6.46 10.63
CA ASN A 238 7.45 5.39 10.44
C ASN A 238 6.71 4.11 10.03
N SER A 239 7.03 3.58 8.86
CA SER A 239 6.43 2.37 8.31
C SER A 239 7.43 1.24 8.07
N THR A 240 8.73 1.46 8.37
CA THR A 240 9.80 0.51 8.02
C THR A 240 10.64 0.03 9.19
N ASN A 241 10.84 0.83 10.23
CA ASN A 241 11.81 0.55 11.28
C ASN A 241 11.18 0.37 12.66
N VAL A 242 11.56 -0.68 13.36
CA VAL A 242 11.20 -0.90 14.77
C VAL A 242 12.27 -0.29 15.65
N SER A 243 11.85 0.57 16.61
CA SER A 243 12.73 1.28 17.54
C SER A 243 13.92 1.98 16.84
N GLY A 244 13.68 2.54 15.67
CA GLY A 244 14.65 3.32 14.89
C GLY A 244 15.87 2.58 14.35
N SER A 245 16.09 1.34 14.73
CA SER A 245 17.35 0.62 14.43
C SER A 245 17.15 -0.65 13.61
N ARG A 246 16.01 -1.31 13.72
CA ARG A 246 15.75 -2.58 13.04
C ARG A 246 14.80 -2.37 11.88
N ILE A 247 15.28 -2.49 10.67
CA ILE A 247 14.42 -2.52 9.49
C ILE A 247 13.52 -3.78 9.53
N MET A 248 12.23 -3.59 9.39
CA MET A 248 11.22 -4.65 9.39
C MET A 248 10.82 -5.00 7.96
N ASN A 249 10.64 -3.98 7.14
CA ASN A 249 10.27 -4.10 5.73
C ASN A 249 10.75 -2.87 4.97
N GLY A 250 10.78 -2.95 3.64
CA GLY A 250 11.02 -1.78 2.79
C GLY A 250 9.81 -0.85 2.76
N THR A 251 10.00 0.37 2.27
CA THR A 251 8.92 1.36 2.12
C THR A 251 7.89 0.93 1.05
N GLY A 252 8.31 0.11 0.08
CA GLY A 252 7.49 -0.25 -1.08
C GLY A 252 6.98 0.99 -1.82
N GLY A 253 5.76 0.94 -2.31
CA GLY A 253 5.09 2.06 -2.96
C GLY A 253 4.46 3.08 -2.00
N SER A 254 4.58 2.89 -0.68
CA SER A 254 3.90 3.70 0.32
C SER A 254 4.13 5.21 0.11
N GLY A 255 5.39 5.62 -0.18
CA GLY A 255 5.72 7.02 -0.42
C GLY A 255 5.10 7.59 -1.71
N ASP A 256 5.13 6.80 -2.78
CA ASP A 256 4.57 7.20 -4.07
C ASP A 256 3.06 7.44 -3.96
N PHE A 257 2.35 6.51 -3.32
CA PHE A 257 0.90 6.61 -3.15
C PHE A 257 0.51 7.69 -2.13
N THR A 258 1.12 7.70 -0.93
CA THR A 258 0.77 8.65 0.13
C THR A 258 0.91 10.11 -0.34
N ARG A 259 2.05 10.46 -0.94
CA ARG A 259 2.32 11.83 -1.36
C ARG A 259 1.45 12.32 -2.52
N ASN A 260 0.94 11.41 -3.33
CA ASN A 260 0.26 11.73 -4.59
C ASN A 260 -1.23 11.37 -4.60
N ALA A 261 -1.75 10.70 -3.58
CA ALA A 261 -3.17 10.39 -3.44
C ALA A 261 -4.03 11.66 -3.33
N TYR A 262 -5.30 11.54 -3.71
CA TYR A 262 -6.32 12.56 -3.42
C TYR A 262 -6.58 12.65 -1.91
N ILE A 263 -6.70 11.49 -1.25
CA ILE A 263 -6.71 11.36 0.21
C ILE A 263 -5.75 10.25 0.59
N SER A 264 -4.76 10.55 1.45
CA SER A 264 -3.87 9.54 2.00
C SER A 264 -4.31 9.15 3.41
N THR A 265 -4.43 7.84 3.64
CA THR A 265 -4.75 7.29 4.97
C THR A 265 -3.65 6.34 5.41
N PHE A 266 -3.34 6.39 6.72
CA PHE A 266 -2.55 5.37 7.41
C PHE A 266 -3.43 4.61 8.38
N VAL A 267 -3.36 3.29 8.33
CA VAL A 267 -4.16 2.37 9.14
C VAL A 267 -3.26 1.47 9.97
N SER A 268 -3.53 1.35 11.26
CA SER A 268 -2.76 0.48 12.15
C SER A 268 -3.57 0.16 13.41
N PRO A 269 -3.41 -1.04 14.02
CA PRO A 269 -3.76 -1.22 15.41
C PRO A 269 -3.04 -0.17 16.28
N SER A 270 -3.72 0.35 17.28
CA SER A 270 -3.16 1.38 18.17
C SER A 270 -2.03 0.85 19.05
N VAL A 271 -1.96 -0.45 19.25
CA VAL A 271 -0.94 -1.15 20.05
C VAL A 271 -0.50 -2.46 19.42
N ALA A 272 0.69 -2.92 19.81
CA ALA A 272 1.24 -4.23 19.50
C ALA A 272 1.76 -4.91 20.77
N LYS A 273 2.11 -6.20 20.69
CA LYS A 273 2.63 -7.02 21.79
C LYS A 273 1.80 -6.90 23.07
N ASP A 274 0.52 -7.24 22.95
CA ASP A 274 -0.43 -7.24 24.07
C ASP A 274 -0.48 -5.90 24.84
N GLY A 275 -0.37 -4.79 24.09
CA GLY A 275 -0.44 -3.43 24.64
C GLY A 275 0.90 -2.83 25.09
N ALA A 276 2.00 -3.56 25.00
CA ALA A 276 3.31 -3.08 25.43
C ALA A 276 3.96 -2.04 24.48
N ILE A 277 3.49 -1.97 23.23
CA ILE A 277 4.00 -1.04 22.22
C ILE A 277 2.84 -0.20 21.70
N SER A 278 2.94 1.13 21.79
CA SER A 278 2.01 2.07 21.18
C SER A 278 2.39 2.37 19.74
N ALA A 279 1.41 2.40 18.84
CA ALA A 279 1.59 2.91 17.49
C ALA A 279 1.55 4.45 17.41
N ILE A 280 1.08 5.14 18.47
CA ILE A 280 1.15 6.59 18.59
C ILE A 280 2.20 6.95 19.65
N VAL A 281 3.19 7.71 19.25
CA VAL A 281 4.37 8.01 20.09
C VAL A 281 4.63 9.52 20.17
N PRO A 282 5.40 10.00 21.16
CA PRO A 282 5.77 11.42 21.23
C PRO A 282 6.56 11.90 20.02
N PHE A 283 7.51 11.07 19.54
CA PHE A 283 8.37 11.33 18.40
C PHE A 283 8.73 10.01 17.71
N VAL A 284 8.59 9.94 16.39
CA VAL A 284 8.93 8.72 15.65
C VAL A 284 10.43 8.44 15.68
N SER A 285 10.78 7.19 15.84
CA SER A 285 12.19 6.77 15.88
C SER A 285 12.85 6.73 14.49
N HIS A 286 12.05 6.74 13.44
CA HIS A 286 12.44 6.83 12.04
C HIS A 286 11.33 7.53 11.26
N THR A 287 11.63 8.28 10.20
CA THR A 287 10.63 9.00 9.42
C THR A 287 10.66 8.53 7.97
N ASP A 288 9.63 7.84 7.53
CA ASP A 288 9.40 7.48 6.13
C ASP A 288 8.50 8.52 5.42
N HIS A 289 7.49 9.05 6.14
CA HIS A 289 6.59 10.09 5.64
C HIS A 289 6.49 11.22 6.66
N THR A 290 6.64 12.44 6.16
CA THR A 290 6.54 13.63 7.02
C THR A 290 5.08 14.00 7.28
N GLU A 291 4.84 14.78 8.34
CA GLU A 291 3.54 15.33 8.67
C GLU A 291 2.89 16.10 7.51
N HIS A 292 3.67 16.56 6.53
CA HIS A 292 3.18 17.30 5.38
C HIS A 292 2.41 16.41 4.39
N ASP A 293 2.72 15.12 4.34
CA ASP A 293 2.12 14.15 3.42
C ASP A 293 1.00 13.32 4.09
N THR A 294 0.92 13.34 5.43
CA THR A 294 -0.07 12.60 6.20
C THR A 294 -1.37 13.39 6.30
N MET A 295 -2.45 12.83 5.78
CA MET A 295 -3.78 13.45 5.82
C MET A 295 -4.68 12.84 6.89
N VAL A 296 -4.72 11.50 7.01
CA VAL A 296 -5.64 10.79 7.91
C VAL A 296 -4.93 9.62 8.56
N ILE A 297 -5.13 9.44 9.87
CA ILE A 297 -4.68 8.26 10.63
C ILE A 297 -5.91 7.57 11.20
N ILE A 298 -6.00 6.23 11.05
CA ILE A 298 -7.14 5.44 11.49
C ILE A 298 -6.64 4.27 12.35
N THR A 299 -7.22 4.15 13.52
CA THR A 299 -7.04 2.99 14.41
C THR A 299 -8.41 2.42 14.81
N GLU A 300 -8.45 1.39 15.63
CA GLU A 300 -9.68 0.85 16.21
C GLU A 300 -10.41 1.85 17.12
N TYR A 301 -9.77 2.96 17.49
CA TYR A 301 -10.34 4.01 18.33
C TYR A 301 -10.92 5.19 17.55
N GLY A 302 -10.85 5.18 16.22
CA GLY A 302 -11.45 6.19 15.37
C GLY A 302 -10.54 6.75 14.29
N VAL A 303 -10.87 7.95 13.83
CA VAL A 303 -10.25 8.65 12.70
C VAL A 303 -9.67 9.97 13.15
N ALA A 304 -8.39 10.19 12.91
CA ALA A 304 -7.72 11.47 13.03
C ALA A 304 -7.59 12.11 11.64
N ASP A 305 -8.55 12.94 11.27
CA ASP A 305 -8.46 13.76 10.06
C ASP A 305 -7.62 15.01 10.35
N LEU A 306 -6.44 15.07 9.75
CA LEU A 306 -5.43 16.10 9.99
C LEU A 306 -5.45 17.21 8.92
N ARG A 307 -6.35 17.11 7.93
CA ARG A 307 -6.44 18.04 6.82
C ARG A 307 -6.87 19.43 7.31
N GLY A 308 -6.19 20.47 6.84
CA GLY A 308 -6.49 21.85 7.19
C GLY A 308 -6.09 22.26 8.61
N LEU A 309 -5.44 21.41 9.39
CA LEU A 309 -4.99 21.68 10.75
C LEU A 309 -3.53 22.12 10.80
N ALA A 310 -3.23 23.12 11.63
CA ALA A 310 -1.86 23.44 11.99
C ALA A 310 -1.26 22.34 12.89
N PRO A 311 0.08 22.17 12.93
CA PRO A 311 0.70 21.08 13.68
C PRO A 311 0.20 20.91 15.12
N LYS A 312 0.06 22.00 15.87
CA LYS A 312 -0.44 21.96 17.26
C LYS A 312 -1.91 21.51 17.36
N GLU A 313 -2.72 21.78 16.35
CA GLU A 313 -4.14 21.38 16.31
C GLU A 313 -4.29 19.90 15.98
N ARG A 314 -3.29 19.29 15.31
CA ARG A 314 -3.27 17.86 15.01
C ARG A 314 -3.14 17.00 16.25
N VAL A 315 -2.43 17.49 17.28
CA VAL A 315 -2.05 16.69 18.45
C VAL A 315 -3.27 16.07 19.13
N GLU A 316 -4.32 16.86 19.38
CA GLU A 316 -5.55 16.36 19.98
C GLU A 316 -6.18 15.25 19.16
N LYS A 317 -6.19 15.40 17.81
CA LYS A 317 -6.75 14.40 16.89
C LYS A 317 -5.94 13.11 16.90
N VAL A 318 -4.60 13.22 16.87
CA VAL A 318 -3.71 12.05 16.87
C VAL A 318 -3.77 11.32 18.22
N ILE A 319 -3.78 12.04 19.34
CA ILE A 319 -3.92 11.42 20.68
C ILE A 319 -5.26 10.71 20.81
N ALA A 320 -6.34 11.25 20.24
CA ALA A 320 -7.67 10.63 20.31
C ALA A 320 -7.73 9.22 19.69
N VAL A 321 -6.88 8.90 18.71
CA VAL A 321 -6.80 7.58 18.09
C VAL A 321 -5.74 6.67 18.71
N ALA A 322 -4.99 7.14 19.71
CA ALA A 322 -4.09 6.30 20.51
C ALA A 322 -4.87 5.35 21.44
N HIS A 323 -4.24 4.26 21.87
CA HIS A 323 -4.79 3.40 22.90
C HIS A 323 -5.03 4.19 24.21
N PRO A 324 -6.15 3.98 24.92
CA PRO A 324 -6.49 4.73 26.14
C PRO A 324 -5.39 4.77 27.19
N ASP A 325 -4.63 3.70 27.38
CA ASP A 325 -3.53 3.65 28.37
C ASP A 325 -2.38 4.60 28.04
N TYR A 326 -2.22 4.99 26.78
CA TYR A 326 -1.14 5.87 26.32
C TYR A 326 -1.56 7.34 26.19
N ARG A 327 -2.86 7.62 26.10
CA ARG A 327 -3.36 9.01 25.94
C ARG A 327 -2.87 9.95 27.05
N PRO A 328 -2.99 9.60 28.34
CA PRO A 328 -2.50 10.49 29.41
C PRO A 328 -1.00 10.78 29.33
N LEU A 329 -0.19 9.79 28.91
CA LEU A 329 1.25 9.95 28.76
C LEU A 329 1.61 10.88 27.58
N LEU A 330 0.86 10.77 26.47
CA LEU A 330 1.04 11.65 25.30
C LEU A 330 0.56 13.07 25.58
N GLU A 331 -0.53 13.24 26.32
CA GLU A 331 -1.04 14.53 26.78
C GLU A 331 -0.03 15.22 27.71
N GLU A 332 0.49 14.51 28.70
CA GLU A 332 1.51 15.02 29.60
C GLU A 332 2.78 15.43 28.85
N TYR A 333 3.23 14.61 27.90
CA TYR A 333 4.36 14.94 27.03
C TYR A 333 4.12 16.25 26.27
N PHE A 334 2.95 16.40 25.65
CA PHE A 334 2.62 17.58 24.87
C PHE A 334 2.52 18.84 25.75
N GLU A 335 1.94 18.72 26.95
CA GLU A 335 1.90 19.85 27.91
C GLU A 335 3.30 20.35 28.25
N ARG A 336 4.26 19.46 28.54
CA ARG A 336 5.66 19.84 28.73
C ARG A 336 6.29 20.47 27.51
N ALA A 337 6.03 19.88 26.32
CA ALA A 337 6.57 20.36 25.05
C ALA A 337 6.11 21.79 24.73
N LYS A 338 4.87 22.16 25.07
CA LYS A 338 4.30 23.52 24.88
C LYS A 338 5.00 24.61 25.67
N GLU A 339 5.77 24.28 26.69
CA GLU A 339 6.58 25.26 27.42
C GLU A 339 7.65 25.89 26.53
N ASN A 340 8.06 25.21 25.45
CA ASN A 340 8.88 25.76 24.39
C ASN A 340 8.05 26.74 23.53
N LYS A 341 8.06 28.03 23.95
CA LYS A 341 7.29 29.09 23.28
C LYS A 341 7.76 29.32 21.84
N PHE A 342 6.84 29.76 20.98
CA PHE A 342 7.07 30.14 19.60
C PHE A 342 7.48 28.98 18.65
N GLN A 343 7.23 27.72 19.01
CA GLN A 343 7.49 26.58 18.19
C GLN A 343 6.20 26.15 17.44
N HIS A 344 6.32 25.69 16.17
CA HIS A 344 5.21 25.13 15.39
C HIS A 344 4.95 23.67 15.75
N THR A 345 6.03 22.91 15.94
CA THR A 345 6.03 21.50 16.35
C THR A 345 6.86 21.34 17.63
N PRO A 346 6.38 21.87 18.80
CA PRO A 346 7.17 21.81 20.03
C PRO A 346 7.38 20.37 20.51
N HIS A 347 8.62 20.03 20.85
CA HIS A 347 9.03 18.78 21.46
C HIS A 347 9.82 19.02 22.75
N ASP A 348 9.64 18.16 23.73
CA ASP A 348 10.58 17.99 24.82
C ASP A 348 11.63 16.96 24.42
N LEU A 349 12.74 17.42 23.82
CA LEU A 349 13.78 16.56 23.27
C LEU A 349 14.45 15.65 24.32
N LYS A 350 14.32 15.95 25.62
CA LYS A 350 14.89 15.11 26.68
C LYS A 350 14.10 13.82 26.88
N THR A 351 12.80 13.85 26.59
CA THR A 351 11.88 12.74 26.83
C THR A 351 11.20 12.25 25.53
N ALA A 352 11.63 12.78 24.38
CA ALA A 352 11.01 12.51 23.08
C ALA A 352 11.01 11.02 22.71
N PHE A 353 12.00 10.25 23.17
CA PHE A 353 12.14 8.82 22.91
C PHE A 353 11.92 7.93 24.15
N ASP A 354 11.34 8.45 25.22
CA ASP A 354 11.12 7.67 26.44
C ASP A 354 10.30 6.40 26.18
N PHE A 355 9.31 6.44 25.29
CA PHE A 355 8.53 5.26 24.92
C PHE A 355 9.42 4.15 24.34
N GLN A 356 10.26 4.47 23.38
CA GLN A 356 11.17 3.50 22.75
C GLN A 356 12.25 3.02 23.74
N VAL A 357 12.81 3.93 24.55
CA VAL A 357 13.80 3.59 25.58
C VAL A 357 13.20 2.67 26.64
N ASN A 358 12.03 3.00 27.18
CA ASN A 358 11.33 2.16 28.16
C ASN A 358 11.06 0.77 27.61
N PHE A 359 10.61 0.67 26.35
CA PHE A 359 10.40 -0.64 25.74
C PHE A 359 11.69 -1.46 25.61
N MET A 360 12.81 -0.82 25.26
CA MET A 360 14.12 -1.50 25.15
C MET A 360 14.63 -1.98 26.51
N GLU A 361 14.42 -1.19 27.56
CA GLU A 361 14.95 -1.47 28.91
C GLU A 361 14.02 -2.36 29.74
N LYS A 362 12.70 -2.19 29.63
CA LYS A 362 11.70 -2.79 30.51
C LYS A 362 10.70 -3.68 29.79
N GLY A 363 10.66 -3.66 28.43
CA GLY A 363 9.74 -4.44 27.62
C GLY A 363 8.33 -3.84 27.49
N ASP A 364 8.12 -2.61 28.00
CA ASP A 364 6.85 -1.87 27.92
C ASP A 364 7.13 -0.38 27.73
N MET A 365 6.45 0.27 26.78
CA MET A 365 6.63 1.70 26.49
C MET A 365 6.16 2.61 27.63
N ARG A 366 5.27 2.12 28.50
CA ARG A 366 4.75 2.89 29.65
C ARG A 366 5.78 3.05 30.79
N GLY A 367 6.78 2.21 30.85
CA GLY A 367 7.88 2.27 31.80
C GLY A 367 7.77 1.32 32.99
#